data_980e1eb3a2a08d3b806897dbbebd81a7
#
_entry.id   980e1eb3a2a08d3b806897dbbebd81a7
#
_cell.length_a   1.000
_cell.length_b   1.000
_cell.length_c   1.000
_cell.angle_alpha   90.00
_cell.angle_beta   90.00
_cell.angle_gamma   90.00
#
_symmetry.space_group_name_H-M   'P 1'
#
loop_
_entity.id
_entity.type
_entity.pdbx_description
1 polymer ?
#
loop_
_entity_poly.entity_id
_entity_poly.type
_entity_poly.pdbx_seq_one_letter_code
_entity_poly.pdbx_strand_id
1 'polypeptide(L)'
;MCQPCFGSGIQCPRCCPSYGCWRNGHASLGKAAQTGTSWDDTGNSSPYRGQKAYPGTRSPYSSSGEREANPKKGYRSLNVGRQASFELISTLREHDCVCVLCRLFDVSRSSYYAYLNRRAHPDTERIKLRIRIKELFNKSRYSAGSRSLTNMLRSEGITIGRFKVRRLMREASLFSKQPKPRLYRVAKVEHPKIPNLLNRDFDAKRKNQTWCSDITYVRVGKRWIYVAAVLDLYTRRVVGLSLSENCDAQLAVNAIKNAYRTRKKPTGVLVHTDQGQQYGSDLFCRQLRCYQMKQSMSRRGNCWDNAPMERLFRSYKSEWMPKGGYQTFAEAQLDIEHYFMNYYNWSRPHQRNKGMAPAVAEKELISVSKNS
;
A
#
# COMPACT_ATOMS: atom_id res chain seq x y z
N MET A 1 -23.03 -36.78 -12.77
CA MET A 1 -22.37 -38.10 -12.56
C MET A 1 -20.92 -37.86 -12.26
N CYS A 2 -20.58 -37.78 -11.01
CA CYS A 2 -19.17 -37.71 -10.57
C CYS A 2 -18.92 -38.92 -9.68
N GLN A 3 -18.10 -39.82 -10.17
CA GLN A 3 -17.63 -40.97 -9.41
C GLN A 3 -16.61 -40.51 -8.35
N PRO A 4 -16.64 -41.03 -7.12
CA PRO A 4 -15.61 -40.81 -6.13
C PRO A 4 -14.49 -41.81 -6.36
N CYS A 5 -13.28 -41.32 -6.54
CA CYS A 5 -12.05 -42.14 -6.48
C CYS A 5 -11.78 -42.50 -5.01
N PHE A 6 -12.27 -43.68 -4.60
CA PHE A 6 -11.74 -44.42 -3.48
C PHE A 6 -10.77 -45.46 -4.08
N GLY A 7 -9.52 -45.24 -3.86
CA GLY A 7 -8.49 -46.18 -4.26
C GLY A 7 -7.29 -46.13 -3.32
N SER A 8 -6.96 -47.32 -2.79
CA SER A 8 -5.81 -47.72 -2.01
C SER A 8 -5.84 -47.33 -0.51
N GLY A 9 -6.49 -48.22 0.25
CA GLY A 9 -6.21 -48.40 1.68
C GLY A 9 -4.82 -48.99 1.88
N ILE A 10 -3.85 -48.15 2.11
CA ILE A 10 -2.58 -48.57 2.70
C ILE A 10 -2.77 -48.48 4.22
N GLN A 11 -3.13 -49.58 4.84
CA GLN A 11 -3.04 -49.77 6.27
C GLN A 11 -1.54 -49.73 6.63
N CYS A 12 -1.18 -48.74 7.44
CA CYS A 12 0.15 -48.70 8.04
C CYS A 12 0.32 -49.92 8.99
N PRO A 13 1.25 -50.82 8.77
CA PRO A 13 1.39 -52.06 9.56
C PRO A 13 1.82 -51.82 11.02
N ARG A 14 2.04 -50.59 11.44
CA ARG A 14 2.60 -50.24 12.75
C ARG A 14 1.70 -49.36 13.64
N CYS A 15 0.41 -49.20 13.29
CA CYS A 15 -0.52 -48.51 14.19
C CYS A 15 -1.03 -49.49 15.24
N CYS A 16 -0.64 -49.31 16.50
CA CYS A 16 -1.14 -50.07 17.63
C CYS A 16 -2.68 -50.02 17.75
N PRO A 17 -3.35 -51.15 17.98
CA PRO A 17 -4.83 -51.22 18.07
C PRO A 17 -5.48 -50.53 19.28
N SER A 18 -4.71 -49.95 20.16
CA SER A 18 -5.22 -49.45 21.49
C SER A 18 -5.63 -47.98 21.54
N TYR A 19 -5.58 -47.26 20.43
CA TYR A 19 -6.07 -45.87 20.41
C TYR A 19 -7.06 -45.67 19.28
N GLY A 20 -8.35 -45.71 19.66
CA GLY A 20 -9.47 -45.56 18.73
C GLY A 20 -9.41 -44.29 17.90
N CYS A 21 -9.39 -44.48 16.60
CA CYS A 21 -9.65 -43.41 15.61
C CYS A 21 -11.13 -43.08 15.64
N TRP A 22 -11.52 -41.99 16.26
CA TRP A 22 -12.89 -41.51 16.19
C TRP A 22 -13.19 -40.92 14.82
N ARG A 23 -14.15 -41.54 14.13
CA ARG A 23 -14.83 -40.97 12.98
C ARG A 23 -15.79 -39.90 13.48
N ASN A 24 -15.68 -38.68 12.99
CA ASN A 24 -16.71 -37.66 13.17
C ASN A 24 -17.91 -38.01 12.27
N GLY A 25 -18.99 -38.45 12.88
CA GLY A 25 -20.31 -38.54 12.26
C GLY A 25 -21.03 -37.19 12.43
N HIS A 26 -21.60 -36.73 11.33
CA HIS A 26 -22.58 -35.64 11.35
C HIS A 26 -23.87 -36.04 12.05
N ALA A 27 -24.39 -35.19 12.92
CA ALA A 27 -25.79 -35.16 13.26
C ALA A 27 -26.27 -33.71 13.38
N SER A 28 -27.21 -33.37 12.53
CA SER A 28 -28.04 -32.18 12.57
C SER A 28 -29.17 -32.34 13.55
N LEU A 29 -29.72 -31.21 14.01
CA LEU A 29 -31.06 -30.92 14.60
C LEU A 29 -30.86 -30.06 15.86
N GLY A 30 -31.55 -29.00 16.13
CA GLY A 30 -32.82 -28.48 15.78
C GLY A 30 -33.11 -27.27 16.68
N LYS A 31 -33.97 -26.41 16.24
CA LYS A 31 -34.40 -25.14 16.88
C LYS A 31 -35.14 -25.34 18.21
N ALA A 32 -34.99 -24.39 19.12
CA ALA A 32 -36.07 -23.76 19.95
C ALA A 32 -35.45 -22.65 20.83
N ALA A 33 -35.98 -21.65 20.89
CA ALA A 33 -36.65 -20.45 21.29
C ALA A 33 -36.56 -20.14 22.79
N GLN A 34 -36.20 -18.85 23.04
CA GLN A 34 -36.73 -17.89 24.03
C GLN A 34 -36.67 -18.21 25.53
N THR A 35 -36.10 -17.37 26.32
CA THR A 35 -36.66 -16.27 27.12
C THR A 35 -35.61 -15.72 28.06
N GLY A 36 -35.64 -14.41 28.27
CA GLY A 36 -34.73 -13.63 29.04
C GLY A 36 -34.99 -13.75 30.54
N THR A 37 -34.04 -13.25 31.29
CA THR A 37 -34.21 -12.33 32.44
C THR A 37 -32.82 -11.97 32.99
N SER A 38 -32.66 -10.71 33.28
CA SER A 38 -31.59 -10.07 34.06
C SER A 38 -31.47 -10.63 35.43
N TRP A 39 -30.31 -10.56 36.05
CA TRP A 39 -30.10 -10.07 37.43
C TRP A 39 -28.62 -9.94 37.78
N ASP A 40 -28.39 -8.94 38.61
CA ASP A 40 -27.15 -8.31 39.00
C ASP A 40 -26.19 -9.11 39.91
N ASP A 41 -24.99 -8.56 39.96
CA ASP A 41 -23.94 -8.56 40.98
C ASP A 41 -24.19 -9.22 42.35
N THR A 42 -23.18 -9.91 42.83
CA THR A 42 -22.43 -9.70 44.08
C THR A 42 -21.67 -10.95 44.52
N GLY A 43 -20.39 -10.77 44.82
CA GLY A 43 -19.83 -11.21 46.11
C GLY A 43 -19.36 -12.66 46.34
N ASN A 44 -18.03 -12.82 46.29
CA ASN A 44 -17.25 -13.37 47.43
C ASN A 44 -17.23 -14.87 47.79
N SER A 45 -16.00 -15.31 48.02
CA SER A 45 -15.53 -16.37 48.94
C SER A 45 -15.56 -17.84 48.49
N SER A 46 -14.32 -18.35 48.34
CA SER A 46 -13.93 -19.74 48.61
C SER A 46 -14.37 -20.13 50.04
N PRO A 47 -14.60 -21.39 50.40
CA PRO A 47 -13.61 -22.44 50.41
C PRO A 47 -14.17 -23.88 50.21
N TYR A 48 -13.35 -24.86 49.86
CA TYR A 48 -13.46 -26.18 50.50
C TYR A 48 -12.19 -27.04 50.31
N ARG A 49 -11.52 -27.31 51.41
CA ARG A 49 -10.64 -28.46 51.64
C ARG A 49 -11.48 -29.74 51.66
N GLY A 50 -10.92 -30.84 51.20
CA GLY A 50 -11.49 -32.15 51.37
C GLY A 50 -10.64 -33.23 50.72
N GLN A 51 -9.58 -33.64 51.42
CA GLN A 51 -8.87 -34.90 51.15
C GLN A 51 -9.77 -36.08 51.37
N LYS A 52 -9.82 -37.05 50.43
CA LYS A 52 -9.99 -38.47 50.79
C LYS A 52 -9.07 -39.31 49.91
N ALA A 53 -8.08 -39.87 50.56
CA ALA A 53 -7.22 -40.94 50.05
C ALA A 53 -8.01 -42.24 49.93
N TYR A 54 -7.81 -42.98 48.85
CA TYR A 54 -8.13 -44.38 48.73
C TYR A 54 -6.86 -45.19 48.57
N PRO A 55 -6.73 -46.35 49.20
CA PRO A 55 -5.51 -47.12 49.27
C PRO A 55 -5.31 -48.02 48.06
N GLY A 56 -4.07 -48.29 47.80
CA GLY A 56 -3.46 -48.91 46.67
C GLY A 56 -3.96 -50.27 46.23
N THR A 57 -3.76 -50.51 44.94
CA THR A 57 -3.46 -51.82 44.40
C THR A 57 -2.17 -51.70 43.57
N ARG A 58 -1.14 -52.30 44.08
CA ARG A 58 0.13 -52.54 43.39
C ARG A 58 -0.12 -53.52 42.26
N SER A 59 0.19 -53.14 41.03
CA SER A 59 0.38 -54.07 39.91
C SER A 59 1.84 -54.46 39.86
N PRO A 60 2.17 -55.76 39.73
CA PRO A 60 3.52 -56.22 39.63
C PRO A 60 3.96 -56.37 38.19
N TYR A 61 4.61 -55.34 37.68
CA TYR A 61 5.51 -55.49 36.51
C TYR A 61 6.74 -54.61 36.75
N SER A 62 7.70 -55.19 37.44
CA SER A 62 9.08 -54.78 37.36
C SER A 62 9.66 -55.37 36.05
N SER A 63 9.89 -54.56 35.07
CA SER A 63 10.79 -54.91 33.95
C SER A 63 11.95 -53.92 33.97
N SER A 64 13.08 -54.54 34.09
CA SER A 64 14.45 -54.11 33.92
C SER A 64 14.63 -52.86 33.03
N GLY A 65 15.34 -51.89 33.61
CA GLY A 65 15.66 -50.65 32.94
C GLY A 65 16.63 -50.82 31.79
N GLU A 66 16.13 -50.53 30.59
CA GLU A 66 16.91 -49.87 29.60
C GLU A 66 16.37 -48.44 29.52
N ARG A 67 17.20 -47.48 29.92
CA ARG A 67 16.95 -46.06 29.69
C ARG A 67 16.99 -45.82 28.21
N GLU A 68 15.86 -46.00 27.53
CA GLU A 68 15.73 -45.46 26.17
C GLU A 68 16.10 -43.99 26.22
N ALA A 69 17.20 -43.64 25.58
CA ALA A 69 17.62 -42.25 25.41
C ALA A 69 16.48 -41.45 24.82
N ASN A 70 15.98 -40.54 25.63
CA ASN A 70 14.84 -39.71 25.28
C ASN A 70 15.12 -38.96 23.95
N PRO A 71 14.50 -39.33 22.82
CA PRO A 71 14.82 -38.74 21.54
C PRO A 71 14.54 -37.24 21.45
N LYS A 72 13.90 -36.70 22.51
CA LYS A 72 13.59 -35.27 22.58
C LYS A 72 14.80 -34.34 22.69
N LYS A 73 16.00 -34.83 23.09
CA LYS A 73 17.18 -33.98 23.26
C LYS A 73 17.95 -33.67 21.97
N GLY A 74 17.87 -34.54 20.96
CA GLY A 74 18.63 -34.36 19.72
C GLY A 74 18.02 -33.40 18.69
N TYR A 75 16.70 -33.24 18.69
CA TYR A 75 15.99 -32.46 17.66
C TYR A 75 15.51 -31.08 18.14
N ARG A 76 15.52 -30.79 19.44
CA ARG A 76 15.25 -29.46 19.98
C ARG A 76 16.31 -28.41 19.64
N SER A 77 17.47 -28.82 19.19
CA SER A 77 18.56 -27.91 18.76
C SER A 77 18.39 -27.39 17.34
N LEU A 78 17.53 -28.01 16.53
CA LEU A 78 17.15 -27.46 15.22
C LEU A 78 16.03 -26.44 15.47
N ASN A 79 16.39 -25.16 15.57
CA ASN A 79 15.46 -24.04 15.60
C ASN A 79 14.76 -23.88 14.23
N VAL A 80 14.07 -24.93 13.83
CA VAL A 80 13.41 -25.06 12.53
C VAL A 80 12.07 -24.36 12.62
N GLY A 81 11.89 -23.29 11.85
CA GLY A 81 10.62 -22.57 11.80
C GLY A 81 9.46 -23.52 11.44
N ARG A 82 8.26 -23.23 11.96
CA ARG A 82 7.04 -24.05 11.83
C ARG A 82 6.74 -24.54 10.40
N GLN A 83 7.05 -23.71 9.39
CA GLN A 83 6.88 -24.06 7.99
C GLN A 83 7.82 -25.21 7.57
N ALA A 84 9.09 -25.09 7.91
CA ALA A 84 10.09 -26.12 7.62
C ALA A 84 9.83 -27.42 8.37
N SER A 85 9.27 -27.36 9.62
CA SER A 85 8.82 -28.56 10.34
C SER A 85 7.74 -29.30 9.55
N PHE A 86 6.76 -28.61 8.98
CA PHE A 86 5.74 -29.25 8.16
C PHE A 86 6.29 -29.87 6.88
N GLU A 87 7.27 -29.22 6.24
CA GLU A 87 7.95 -29.77 5.04
C GLU A 87 8.72 -31.02 5.37
N LEU A 88 9.49 -31.03 6.48
CA LEU A 88 10.20 -32.21 6.96
C LEU A 88 9.23 -33.37 7.30
N ILE A 89 8.13 -33.09 8.02
CA ILE A 89 7.09 -34.10 8.28
C ILE A 89 6.53 -34.65 6.97
N SER A 90 6.33 -33.81 5.95
CA SER A 90 5.82 -34.25 4.65
C SER A 90 6.79 -35.16 3.90
N THR A 91 8.10 -34.95 4.07
CA THR A 91 9.14 -35.81 3.49
C THR A 91 9.27 -37.13 4.27
N LEU A 92 9.27 -37.07 5.59
CA LEU A 92 9.49 -38.24 6.45
C LEU A 92 8.26 -39.14 6.63
N ARG A 93 7.07 -38.69 6.27
CA ARG A 93 5.79 -39.44 6.43
C ARG A 93 5.73 -40.75 5.64
N GLU A 94 6.62 -40.94 4.67
CA GLU A 94 6.73 -42.18 3.90
C GLU A 94 7.40 -43.32 4.73
N HIS A 95 8.23 -42.93 5.68
CA HIS A 95 8.99 -43.85 6.52
C HIS A 95 8.45 -43.96 7.95
N ASP A 96 7.88 -42.89 8.48
CA ASP A 96 7.45 -42.77 9.89
C ASP A 96 6.00 -42.34 10.05
N CYS A 97 5.41 -42.74 11.17
CA CYS A 97 4.04 -42.33 11.51
C CYS A 97 3.93 -40.83 11.76
N VAL A 98 2.99 -40.15 11.08
CA VAL A 98 2.73 -38.71 11.24
C VAL A 98 2.51 -38.32 12.70
N CYS A 99 1.94 -39.18 13.53
CA CYS A 99 1.71 -38.87 14.95
C CYS A 99 3.02 -38.76 15.73
N VAL A 100 4.02 -39.60 15.43
CA VAL A 100 5.35 -39.56 16.04
C VAL A 100 6.12 -38.32 15.57
N LEU A 101 6.13 -38.08 14.25
CA LEU A 101 6.77 -36.91 13.66
C LEU A 101 6.20 -35.59 14.21
N CYS A 102 4.88 -35.47 14.31
CA CYS A 102 4.26 -34.28 14.89
C CYS A 102 4.66 -34.03 16.34
N ARG A 103 4.80 -35.10 17.16
CA ARG A 103 5.34 -34.97 18.53
C ARG A 103 6.81 -34.56 18.52
N LEU A 104 7.61 -35.13 17.63
CA LEU A 104 9.03 -34.86 17.53
C LEU A 104 9.30 -33.37 17.20
N PHE A 105 8.55 -32.82 16.25
CA PHE A 105 8.66 -31.41 15.83
C PHE A 105 7.82 -30.45 16.64
N ASP A 106 7.16 -30.90 17.71
CA ASP A 106 6.27 -30.08 18.58
C ASP A 106 5.18 -29.32 17.82
N VAL A 107 4.54 -30.00 16.86
CA VAL A 107 3.41 -29.46 16.10
C VAL A 107 2.17 -30.32 16.26
N SER A 108 1.00 -29.68 16.31
CA SER A 108 -0.26 -30.44 16.41
C SER A 108 -0.57 -31.12 15.04
N ARG A 109 -1.11 -32.34 15.11
CA ARG A 109 -1.59 -33.06 13.92
C ARG A 109 -2.58 -32.24 13.11
N SER A 110 -3.52 -31.57 13.77
CA SER A 110 -4.51 -30.68 13.13
C SER A 110 -3.83 -29.56 12.32
N SER A 111 -2.79 -28.95 12.86
CA SER A 111 -2.02 -27.91 12.16
C SER A 111 -1.30 -28.47 10.93
N TYR A 112 -0.77 -29.69 11.02
CA TYR A 112 -0.12 -30.35 9.89
C TYR A 112 -1.11 -30.71 8.79
N TYR A 113 -2.26 -31.32 9.11
CA TYR A 113 -3.29 -31.64 8.13
C TYR A 113 -3.93 -30.36 7.54
N ALA A 114 -4.10 -29.30 8.32
CA ALA A 114 -4.50 -28.01 7.81
C ALA A 114 -3.47 -27.39 6.84
N TYR A 115 -2.18 -27.63 7.06
CA TYR A 115 -1.13 -27.27 6.11
C TYR A 115 -1.24 -28.06 4.81
N LEU A 116 -1.42 -29.37 4.86
CA LEU A 116 -1.60 -30.22 3.66
C LEU A 116 -2.84 -29.79 2.87
N ASN A 117 -3.96 -29.56 3.53
CA ASN A 117 -5.20 -29.12 2.89
C ASN A 117 -5.03 -27.76 2.19
N ARG A 118 -4.35 -26.79 2.83
CA ARG A 118 -4.04 -25.51 2.19
C ARG A 118 -3.09 -25.64 0.99
N ARG A 119 -2.22 -26.64 0.98
CA ARG A 119 -1.32 -26.92 -0.14
C ARG A 119 -2.05 -27.58 -1.29
N ALA A 120 -3.00 -28.48 -1.00
CA ALA A 120 -3.85 -29.14 -1.98
C ALA A 120 -4.89 -28.19 -2.61
N HIS A 121 -5.39 -27.22 -1.82
CA HIS A 121 -6.40 -26.27 -2.23
C HIS A 121 -5.86 -24.84 -2.08
N PRO A 122 -5.07 -24.34 -3.03
CA PRO A 122 -4.54 -22.99 -2.99
C PRO A 122 -5.69 -21.98 -3.13
N ASP A 123 -5.66 -20.94 -2.30
CA ASP A 123 -6.60 -19.81 -2.35
C ASP A 123 -6.35 -18.99 -3.64
N THR A 124 -7.11 -19.33 -4.69
CA THR A 124 -6.99 -18.71 -6.01
C THR A 124 -7.26 -17.22 -5.98
N GLU A 125 -8.22 -16.76 -5.17
CA GLU A 125 -8.51 -15.33 -5.00
C GLU A 125 -7.35 -14.59 -4.34
N ARG A 126 -6.70 -15.21 -3.38
CA ARG A 126 -5.49 -14.65 -2.76
C ARG A 126 -4.33 -14.57 -3.74
N ILE A 127 -4.18 -15.57 -4.62
CA ILE A 127 -3.15 -15.57 -5.66
C ILE A 127 -3.42 -14.44 -6.66
N LYS A 128 -4.65 -14.30 -7.17
CA LYS A 128 -5.06 -13.21 -8.05
C LYS A 128 -4.78 -11.84 -7.44
N LEU A 129 -5.13 -11.65 -6.16
CA LEU A 129 -4.86 -10.42 -5.42
C LEU A 129 -3.35 -10.13 -5.29
N ARG A 130 -2.53 -11.15 -5.04
CA ARG A 130 -1.07 -10.96 -4.98
C ARG A 130 -0.48 -10.55 -6.32
N ILE A 131 -0.93 -11.17 -7.41
CA ILE A 131 -0.51 -10.81 -8.77
C ILE A 131 -0.91 -9.36 -9.03
N ARG A 132 -2.17 -8.98 -8.77
CA ARG A 132 -2.64 -7.62 -9.00
C ARG A 132 -1.89 -6.57 -8.16
N ILE A 133 -1.63 -6.86 -6.89
CA ILE A 133 -0.80 -6.00 -6.02
C ILE A 133 0.60 -5.82 -6.61
N LYS A 134 1.24 -6.89 -7.13
CA LYS A 134 2.57 -6.83 -7.74
C LYS A 134 2.55 -5.96 -9.02
N GLU A 135 1.55 -6.08 -9.86
CA GLU A 135 1.38 -5.25 -11.06
C GLU A 135 1.26 -3.77 -10.71
N LEU A 136 0.37 -3.41 -9.77
CA LEU A 136 0.19 -2.03 -9.32
C LEU A 136 1.44 -1.47 -8.65
N PHE A 137 2.16 -2.30 -7.90
CA PHE A 137 3.43 -1.93 -7.29
C PHE A 137 4.50 -1.65 -8.35
N ASN A 138 4.60 -2.48 -9.38
CA ASN A 138 5.51 -2.28 -10.52
C ASN A 138 5.12 -1.02 -11.31
N LYS A 139 3.81 -0.80 -11.57
CA LYS A 139 3.30 0.41 -12.24
C LYS A 139 3.68 1.68 -11.48
N SER A 140 3.78 1.61 -10.15
CA SER A 140 4.24 2.72 -9.31
C SER A 140 5.76 2.85 -9.21
N ARG A 141 6.53 2.10 -9.97
CA ARG A 141 7.99 1.98 -9.85
C ARG A 141 8.47 1.70 -8.43
N TYR A 142 7.80 0.76 -7.76
CA TYR A 142 8.13 0.31 -6.39
C TYR A 142 7.95 1.38 -5.31
N SER A 143 7.19 2.44 -5.57
CA SER A 143 6.97 3.54 -4.64
C SER A 143 5.70 3.40 -3.81
N ALA A 144 4.67 2.74 -4.33
CA ALA A 144 3.38 2.65 -3.67
C ALA A 144 3.43 1.80 -2.40
N GLY A 145 3.05 2.39 -1.27
CA GLY A 145 2.87 1.67 -0.01
C GLY A 145 1.46 1.07 0.12
N SER A 146 1.23 0.33 1.22
CA SER A 146 -0.04 -0.38 1.45
C SER A 146 -1.28 0.52 1.38
N ARG A 147 -1.21 1.79 1.80
CA ARG A 147 -2.34 2.74 1.67
C ARG A 147 -2.65 3.05 0.20
N SER A 148 -1.61 3.37 -0.58
CA SER A 148 -1.76 3.69 -2.00
C SER A 148 -2.29 2.50 -2.78
N LEU A 149 -1.72 1.30 -2.56
CA LEU A 149 -2.18 0.07 -3.20
C LEU A 149 -3.63 -0.29 -2.82
N THR A 150 -4.02 -0.08 -1.56
CA THR A 150 -5.42 -0.28 -1.15
C THR A 150 -6.37 0.65 -1.91
N ASN A 151 -6.00 1.92 -2.08
CA ASN A 151 -6.83 2.88 -2.80
C ASN A 151 -6.87 2.57 -4.30
N MET A 152 -5.76 2.15 -4.91
CA MET A 152 -5.72 1.71 -6.31
C MET A 152 -6.63 0.48 -6.54
N LEU A 153 -6.58 -0.52 -5.67
CA LEU A 153 -7.44 -1.70 -5.75
C LEU A 153 -8.92 -1.34 -5.59
N ARG A 154 -9.24 -0.41 -4.68
CA ARG A 154 -10.61 0.08 -4.50
C ARG A 154 -11.12 0.84 -5.70
N SER A 155 -10.29 1.63 -6.36
CA SER A 155 -10.68 2.31 -7.61
C SER A 155 -10.91 1.35 -8.78
N GLU A 156 -10.43 0.10 -8.68
CA GLU A 156 -10.71 -1.01 -9.59
C GLU A 156 -11.93 -1.84 -9.14
N GLY A 157 -12.68 -1.41 -8.12
CA GLY A 157 -13.86 -2.11 -7.58
C GLY A 157 -13.52 -3.24 -6.59
N ILE A 158 -12.27 -3.45 -6.22
CA ILE A 158 -11.88 -4.52 -5.30
C ILE A 158 -11.99 -4.05 -3.85
N THR A 159 -12.98 -4.56 -3.12
CA THR A 159 -13.15 -4.25 -1.70
C THR A 159 -12.11 -4.97 -0.85
N ILE A 160 -11.13 -4.25 -0.37
CA ILE A 160 -10.01 -4.82 0.42
C ILE A 160 -9.58 -3.87 1.54
N GLY A 161 -9.19 -4.45 2.68
CA GLY A 161 -8.65 -3.70 3.82
C GLY A 161 -7.13 -3.53 3.74
N ARG A 162 -6.63 -2.39 4.24
CA ARG A 162 -5.19 -2.04 4.26
C ARG A 162 -4.31 -3.12 4.91
N PHE A 163 -4.77 -3.74 6.00
CA PHE A 163 -3.99 -4.75 6.69
C PHE A 163 -3.82 -6.03 5.86
N LYS A 164 -4.86 -6.43 5.09
CA LYS A 164 -4.77 -7.55 4.15
C LYS A 164 -3.76 -7.24 3.04
N VAL A 165 -3.81 -6.03 2.45
CA VAL A 165 -2.83 -5.58 1.45
C VAL A 165 -1.41 -5.58 2.03
N ARG A 166 -1.19 -5.03 3.23
CA ARG A 166 0.13 -5.02 3.89
C ARG A 166 0.69 -6.43 4.10
N ARG A 167 -0.16 -7.40 4.48
CA ARG A 167 0.22 -8.81 4.64
C ARG A 167 0.63 -9.41 3.29
N LEU A 168 -0.17 -9.21 2.24
CA LEU A 168 0.12 -9.71 0.89
C LEU A 168 1.39 -9.09 0.30
N MET A 169 1.65 -7.80 0.54
CA MET A 169 2.92 -7.17 0.17
C MET A 169 4.12 -7.85 0.86
N ARG A 170 4.01 -8.13 2.16
CA ARG A 170 5.08 -8.80 2.92
C ARG A 170 5.34 -10.21 2.40
N GLU A 171 4.29 -10.97 2.11
CA GLU A 171 4.37 -12.31 1.52
C GLU A 171 5.01 -12.31 0.12
N ALA A 172 4.84 -11.22 -0.62
CA ALA A 172 5.45 -11.01 -1.93
C ALA A 172 6.80 -10.27 -1.88
N SER A 173 7.34 -10.02 -0.67
CA SER A 173 8.60 -9.27 -0.44
C SER A 173 8.61 -7.89 -1.11
N LEU A 174 7.46 -7.19 -1.11
CA LEU A 174 7.33 -5.86 -1.71
C LEU A 174 7.54 -4.76 -0.67
N PHE A 175 8.59 -3.96 -0.86
CA PHE A 175 8.96 -2.84 0.02
C PHE A 175 8.92 -1.52 -0.73
N SER A 176 8.09 -0.57 -0.27
CA SER A 176 7.98 0.74 -0.91
C SER A 176 9.20 1.62 -0.65
N LYS A 177 9.60 2.41 -1.66
CA LYS A 177 10.65 3.42 -1.51
C LYS A 177 10.26 4.46 -0.45
N GLN A 178 11.20 4.82 0.42
CA GLN A 178 11.01 5.86 1.43
C GLN A 178 11.70 7.15 0.97
N PRO A 179 11.02 8.32 1.03
CA PRO A 179 11.65 9.59 0.73
C PRO A 179 12.69 9.95 1.79
N LYS A 180 13.86 10.45 1.35
CA LYS A 180 14.88 10.98 2.26
C LYS A 180 14.49 12.37 2.78
N PRO A 181 14.88 12.77 4.01
CA PRO A 181 14.72 14.13 4.50
C PRO A 181 15.54 15.10 3.62
N ARG A 182 15.05 16.33 3.46
CA ARG A 182 15.72 17.38 2.68
C ARG A 182 16.05 18.57 3.57
N LEU A 183 17.18 19.18 3.30
CA LEU A 183 17.60 20.46 3.88
C LEU A 183 17.02 21.60 3.01
N TYR A 184 16.44 22.60 3.64
CA TYR A 184 15.90 23.78 2.98
C TYR A 184 16.98 24.86 2.78
N ARG A 185 16.94 25.54 1.64
CA ARG A 185 17.75 26.73 1.36
C ARG A 185 16.85 27.95 1.22
N VAL A 186 17.23 29.05 1.81
CA VAL A 186 16.47 30.32 1.80
C VAL A 186 16.89 31.15 0.58
N ALA A 187 15.93 31.69 -0.16
CA ALA A 187 16.18 32.59 -1.30
C ALA A 187 16.63 34.00 -0.86
N LYS A 188 17.49 34.65 -1.66
CA LYS A 188 18.14 35.91 -1.30
C LYS A 188 17.50 37.19 -1.88
N VAL A 189 16.64 37.10 -2.88
CA VAL A 189 16.10 38.28 -3.62
C VAL A 189 14.58 38.32 -3.50
N GLU A 190 14.01 39.54 -3.38
CA GLU A 190 12.56 39.80 -3.29
C GLU A 190 12.04 40.57 -4.50
N HIS A 191 10.85 40.21 -5.01
CA HIS A 191 10.09 40.98 -6.00
C HIS A 191 8.89 41.65 -5.34
N PRO A 192 9.02 42.91 -4.84
CA PRO A 192 7.99 43.55 -4.04
C PRO A 192 6.70 43.94 -4.79
N LYS A 193 6.70 43.85 -6.13
CA LYS A 193 5.61 44.36 -6.98
C LYS A 193 4.38 43.47 -7.11
N ILE A 194 4.48 42.16 -6.75
CA ILE A 194 3.38 41.20 -6.91
C ILE A 194 2.99 40.63 -5.54
N PRO A 195 1.74 40.95 -5.07
CA PRO A 195 1.31 40.56 -3.73
C PRO A 195 1.03 39.04 -3.62
N ASN A 196 1.12 38.49 -2.40
CA ASN A 196 0.63 37.17 -2.09
C ASN A 196 -0.88 37.18 -1.85
N LEU A 197 -1.67 36.97 -2.90
CA LEU A 197 -3.13 36.92 -2.83
C LEU A 197 -3.63 35.55 -2.37
N LEU A 198 -2.85 34.47 -2.52
CA LEU A 198 -3.24 33.12 -2.12
C LEU A 198 -3.24 32.94 -0.59
N ASN A 199 -2.30 33.61 0.09
CA ASN A 199 -2.15 33.61 1.55
C ASN A 199 -2.30 32.22 2.19
N ARG A 200 -1.73 31.17 1.54
CA ARG A 200 -1.81 29.76 1.95
C ARG A 200 -3.21 29.14 1.98
N ASP A 201 -4.22 29.80 1.43
CA ASP A 201 -5.52 29.17 1.23
C ASP A 201 -5.45 28.20 0.04
N PHE A 202 -5.02 26.97 0.35
CA PHE A 202 -4.89 25.90 -0.64
C PHE A 202 -6.20 25.13 -0.85
N ASP A 203 -7.31 25.58 -0.29
CA ASP A 203 -8.61 24.92 -0.34
C ASP A 203 -9.52 25.49 -1.43
N ALA A 204 -9.11 25.36 -2.69
CA ALA A 204 -9.93 25.75 -3.83
C ALA A 204 -11.24 24.96 -3.86
N LYS A 205 -12.37 25.67 -4.07
CA LYS A 205 -13.74 25.11 -4.05
C LYS A 205 -14.24 24.66 -5.41
N ARG A 206 -13.60 25.13 -6.47
CA ARG A 206 -13.96 24.80 -7.86
C ARG A 206 -12.71 24.67 -8.74
N LYS A 207 -12.85 23.90 -9.84
CA LYS A 207 -11.81 23.80 -10.85
C LYS A 207 -11.49 25.18 -11.44
N ASN A 208 -10.23 25.39 -11.80
CA ASN A 208 -9.73 26.64 -12.40
C ASN A 208 -9.91 27.88 -11.50
N GLN A 209 -10.10 27.71 -10.20
CA GLN A 209 -10.11 28.82 -9.25
C GLN A 209 -8.70 29.31 -8.97
N THR A 210 -7.80 28.40 -8.65
CA THR A 210 -6.41 28.70 -8.30
C THR A 210 -5.47 27.65 -8.90
N TRP A 211 -4.49 28.12 -9.63
CA TRP A 211 -3.39 27.31 -10.13
C TRP A 211 -2.10 27.66 -9.40
N CYS A 212 -1.31 26.67 -9.01
CA CYS A 212 0.06 26.88 -8.56
C CYS A 212 1.02 26.45 -9.67
N SER A 213 2.09 27.23 -9.87
CA SER A 213 3.15 26.89 -10.81
C SER A 213 4.52 26.99 -10.14
N ASP A 214 5.44 26.15 -10.57
CA ASP A 214 6.82 26.14 -10.10
C ASP A 214 7.71 25.44 -11.13
N ILE A 215 9.02 25.70 -11.05
CA ILE A 215 10.03 25.12 -11.92
C ILE A 215 10.96 24.25 -11.09
N THR A 216 11.21 23.05 -11.57
CA THR A 216 12.23 22.16 -11.00
C THR A 216 13.26 21.78 -12.05
N TYR A 217 14.41 21.31 -11.61
CA TYR A 217 15.48 20.85 -12.49
C TYR A 217 15.69 19.34 -12.35
N VAL A 218 16.06 18.70 -13.46
CA VAL A 218 16.27 17.26 -13.58
C VAL A 218 17.59 17.03 -14.32
N ARG A 219 18.35 16.03 -13.88
CA ARG A 219 19.63 15.70 -14.52
C ARG A 219 19.42 14.86 -15.78
N VAL A 220 20.08 15.26 -16.88
CA VAL A 220 20.12 14.52 -18.13
C VAL A 220 21.59 14.44 -18.59
N GLY A 221 22.16 13.24 -18.52
CA GLY A 221 23.58 13.05 -18.73
C GLY A 221 24.42 13.95 -17.81
N LYS A 222 25.21 14.84 -18.40
CA LYS A 222 26.02 15.84 -17.68
C LYS A 222 25.34 17.20 -17.51
N ARG A 223 24.14 17.41 -18.09
CA ARG A 223 23.41 18.70 -18.11
C ARG A 223 22.21 18.67 -17.17
N TRP A 224 21.61 19.83 -16.97
CA TRP A 224 20.35 20.02 -16.32
C TRP A 224 19.30 20.44 -17.34
N ILE A 225 18.09 19.89 -17.20
CA ILE A 225 16.89 20.39 -17.87
C ILE A 225 15.92 20.92 -16.83
N TYR A 226 15.05 21.80 -17.26
CA TYR A 226 14.09 22.47 -16.42
C TYR A 226 12.68 22.04 -16.79
N VAL A 227 11.87 21.82 -15.76
CA VAL A 227 10.49 21.34 -15.88
C VAL A 227 9.59 22.33 -15.15
N ALA A 228 8.76 23.05 -15.90
CA ALA A 228 7.70 23.88 -15.37
C ALA A 228 6.39 23.09 -15.33
N ALA A 229 5.72 23.07 -14.19
CA ALA A 229 4.42 22.43 -14.04
C ALA A 229 3.38 23.38 -13.49
N VAL A 230 2.13 23.19 -13.90
CA VAL A 230 0.96 23.95 -13.42
C VAL A 230 -0.02 22.96 -12.79
N LEU A 231 -0.36 23.21 -11.54
CA LEU A 231 -1.23 22.39 -10.69
C LEU A 231 -2.52 23.12 -10.35
N ASP A 232 -3.67 22.57 -10.69
CA ASP A 232 -4.96 23.06 -10.22
C ASP A 232 -5.18 22.62 -8.76
N LEU A 233 -5.39 23.58 -7.86
CA LEU A 233 -5.52 23.31 -6.43
C LEU A 233 -6.82 22.59 -6.06
N TYR A 234 -7.83 22.60 -6.90
CA TYR A 234 -9.12 21.95 -6.61
C TYR A 234 -8.97 20.45 -6.34
N THR A 235 -8.45 19.71 -7.29
CA THR A 235 -8.21 18.27 -7.17
C THR A 235 -6.75 17.89 -7.20
N ARG A 236 -5.83 18.82 -7.17
CA ARG A 236 -4.38 18.61 -7.32
C ARG A 236 -4.02 17.98 -8.68
N ARG A 237 -4.78 18.27 -9.71
CA ARG A 237 -4.52 17.81 -11.07
C ARG A 237 -3.44 18.67 -11.73
N VAL A 238 -2.44 18.06 -12.31
CA VAL A 238 -1.47 18.74 -13.17
C VAL A 238 -2.16 19.04 -14.50
N VAL A 239 -2.22 20.32 -14.85
CA VAL A 239 -2.97 20.82 -16.02
C VAL A 239 -2.08 21.40 -17.11
N GLY A 240 -0.85 21.74 -16.76
CA GLY A 240 0.15 22.25 -17.70
C GLY A 240 1.53 21.72 -17.36
N LEU A 241 2.32 21.45 -18.39
CA LEU A 241 3.69 20.99 -18.29
C LEU A 241 4.50 21.56 -19.45
N SER A 242 5.75 21.93 -19.20
CA SER A 242 6.73 22.31 -20.22
C SER A 242 8.12 21.91 -19.77
N LEU A 243 8.97 21.51 -20.72
CA LEU A 243 10.36 21.16 -20.49
C LEU A 243 11.25 21.99 -21.39
N SER A 244 12.43 22.35 -20.91
CA SER A 244 13.43 23.10 -21.68
C SER A 244 14.84 22.82 -21.14
N GLU A 245 15.84 22.98 -21.96
CA GLU A 245 17.25 23.04 -21.55
C GLU A 245 17.60 24.37 -20.87
N ASN A 246 16.77 25.42 -21.07
CA ASN A 246 16.95 26.74 -20.50
C ASN A 246 15.90 27.02 -19.40
N CYS A 247 16.34 27.67 -18.30
CA CYS A 247 15.46 28.13 -17.24
C CYS A 247 15.07 29.61 -17.51
N ASP A 248 14.23 29.82 -18.51
CA ASP A 248 13.82 31.14 -18.96
C ASP A 248 12.32 31.41 -18.71
N ALA A 249 11.90 32.64 -19.02
CA ALA A 249 10.50 33.03 -18.93
C ALA A 249 9.61 32.25 -19.94
N GLN A 250 10.17 31.86 -21.08
CA GLN A 250 9.44 31.14 -22.11
C GLN A 250 9.00 29.76 -21.62
N LEU A 251 9.82 29.08 -20.81
CA LEU A 251 9.48 27.81 -20.19
C LEU A 251 8.21 27.93 -19.33
N ALA A 252 8.15 28.95 -18.46
CA ALA A 252 6.99 29.20 -17.59
C ALA A 252 5.74 29.56 -18.43
N VAL A 253 5.91 30.41 -19.43
CA VAL A 253 4.84 30.80 -20.38
C VAL A 253 4.28 29.59 -21.11
N ASN A 254 5.14 28.69 -21.60
CA ASN A 254 4.70 27.49 -22.31
C ASN A 254 3.90 26.55 -21.39
N ALA A 255 4.30 26.38 -20.12
CA ALA A 255 3.53 25.62 -19.14
C ALA A 255 2.11 26.20 -18.91
N ILE A 256 2.00 27.54 -18.77
CA ILE A 256 0.70 28.22 -18.66
C ILE A 256 -0.12 28.12 -19.96
N LYS A 257 0.48 28.26 -21.14
CA LYS A 257 -0.20 28.07 -22.42
C LYS A 257 -0.80 26.67 -22.53
N ASN A 258 -0.03 25.65 -22.15
CA ASN A 258 -0.50 24.26 -22.17
C ASN A 258 -1.64 24.05 -21.15
N ALA A 259 -1.54 24.61 -19.94
CA ALA A 259 -2.62 24.59 -18.96
C ALA A 259 -3.89 25.26 -19.48
N TYR A 260 -3.76 26.44 -20.07
CA TYR A 260 -4.87 27.21 -20.63
C TYR A 260 -5.62 26.46 -21.73
N ARG A 261 -4.88 25.82 -22.65
CA ARG A 261 -5.45 24.95 -23.71
C ARG A 261 -6.14 23.71 -23.12
N THR A 262 -5.47 23.00 -22.22
CA THR A 262 -6.00 21.79 -21.58
C THR A 262 -7.29 22.05 -20.83
N ARG A 263 -7.42 23.25 -20.24
CA ARG A 263 -8.57 23.68 -19.45
C ARG A 263 -9.63 24.45 -20.24
N LYS A 264 -9.55 24.44 -21.57
CA LYS A 264 -10.52 25.10 -22.46
C LYS A 264 -10.62 26.61 -22.23
N LYS A 265 -9.48 27.27 -22.09
CA LYS A 265 -9.35 28.74 -22.02
C LYS A 265 -10.12 29.39 -20.86
N PRO A 266 -9.89 29.01 -19.57
CA PRO A 266 -10.58 29.61 -18.43
C PRO A 266 -10.08 31.04 -18.17
N THR A 267 -10.98 31.91 -17.70
CA THR A 267 -10.67 33.28 -17.28
C THR A 267 -10.76 33.44 -15.77
N GLY A 268 -10.16 34.51 -15.22
CA GLY A 268 -10.25 34.83 -13.79
C GLY A 268 -9.49 33.89 -12.84
N VAL A 269 -8.64 33.02 -13.37
CA VAL A 269 -7.82 32.08 -12.59
C VAL A 269 -6.78 32.85 -11.79
N LEU A 270 -6.64 32.55 -10.51
CA LEU A 270 -5.51 33.01 -9.69
C LEU A 270 -4.31 32.10 -9.94
N VAL A 271 -3.22 32.62 -10.49
CA VAL A 271 -1.98 31.90 -10.73
C VAL A 271 -0.97 32.28 -9.65
N HIS A 272 -0.64 31.34 -8.78
CA HIS A 272 0.32 31.52 -7.70
C HIS A 272 1.65 30.84 -8.02
N THR A 273 2.75 31.56 -7.79
CA THR A 273 4.12 31.11 -8.08
C THR A 273 5.06 31.44 -6.92
N ASP A 274 6.25 30.86 -6.96
CA ASP A 274 7.36 31.40 -6.16
C ASP A 274 7.87 32.73 -6.73
N GLN A 275 8.91 33.30 -6.09
CA GLN A 275 9.57 34.54 -6.53
C GLN A 275 10.66 34.31 -7.59
N GLY A 276 10.57 33.27 -8.40
CA GLY A 276 11.50 33.04 -9.50
C GLY A 276 11.45 34.18 -10.53
N GLN A 277 12.61 34.62 -11.04
CA GLN A 277 12.73 35.67 -12.05
C GLN A 277 11.86 35.43 -13.29
N GLN A 278 11.68 34.19 -13.67
CA GLN A 278 10.84 33.74 -14.80
C GLN A 278 9.40 34.21 -14.65
N TYR A 279 8.86 34.14 -13.44
CA TYR A 279 7.50 34.51 -13.09
C TYR A 279 7.29 36.02 -12.90
N GLY A 280 8.38 36.74 -12.59
CA GLY A 280 8.38 38.21 -12.52
C GLY A 280 8.63 38.90 -13.87
N SER A 281 8.90 38.14 -14.93
CA SER A 281 9.22 38.69 -16.25
C SER A 281 8.02 39.35 -16.92
N ASP A 282 8.26 40.38 -17.73
CA ASP A 282 7.23 41.06 -18.51
C ASP A 282 6.52 40.10 -19.49
N LEU A 283 7.25 39.12 -20.02
CA LEU A 283 6.69 38.12 -20.91
C LEU A 283 5.61 37.28 -20.20
N PHE A 284 5.91 36.80 -19.00
CA PHE A 284 4.97 36.00 -18.21
C PHE A 284 3.78 36.84 -17.74
N CYS A 285 4.03 38.05 -17.23
CA CYS A 285 3.00 38.97 -16.79
C CYS A 285 2.04 39.39 -17.92
N ARG A 286 2.59 39.66 -19.12
CA ARG A 286 1.78 39.94 -20.33
C ARG A 286 0.92 38.75 -20.72
N GLN A 287 1.48 37.54 -20.67
CA GLN A 287 0.73 36.34 -21.01
C GLN A 287 -0.45 36.08 -20.06
N LEU A 288 -0.28 36.29 -18.74
CA LEU A 288 -1.38 36.18 -17.79
C LEU A 288 -2.46 37.23 -18.01
N ARG A 289 -2.09 38.48 -18.32
CA ARG A 289 -3.04 39.54 -18.68
C ARG A 289 -3.85 39.20 -19.93
N CYS A 290 -3.20 38.69 -20.98
CA CYS A 290 -3.89 38.23 -22.19
C CYS A 290 -4.91 37.12 -21.91
N TYR A 291 -4.69 36.31 -20.89
CA TYR A 291 -5.60 35.24 -20.48
C TYR A 291 -6.59 35.68 -19.38
N GLN A 292 -6.60 36.97 -19.02
CA GLN A 292 -7.43 37.52 -17.95
C GLN A 292 -7.24 36.76 -16.62
N MET A 293 -6.00 36.38 -16.32
CA MET A 293 -5.61 35.70 -15.07
C MET A 293 -5.00 36.68 -14.08
N LYS A 294 -5.21 36.39 -12.79
CA LYS A 294 -4.63 37.17 -11.69
C LYS A 294 -3.33 36.54 -11.23
N GLN A 295 -2.29 37.36 -11.03
CA GLN A 295 -1.00 36.85 -10.52
C GLN A 295 -0.90 37.01 -9.01
N SER A 296 -0.29 36.02 -8.37
CA SER A 296 0.05 36.01 -6.96
C SER A 296 1.45 35.39 -6.79
N MET A 297 2.26 35.92 -5.87
CA MET A 297 3.59 35.39 -5.59
C MET A 297 3.75 35.08 -4.09
N SER A 298 4.52 34.04 -3.80
CA SER A 298 4.94 33.67 -2.43
C SER A 298 5.71 34.81 -1.78
N ARG A 299 5.66 34.92 -0.46
CA ARG A 299 6.51 35.83 0.28
C ARG A 299 7.96 35.35 0.24
N ARG A 300 8.91 36.27 0.37
CA ARG A 300 10.34 35.97 0.37
C ARG A 300 10.70 34.95 1.44
N GLY A 301 11.51 33.96 1.05
CA GLY A 301 12.02 32.95 1.98
C GLY A 301 10.95 32.02 2.54
N ASN A 302 9.71 32.13 2.09
CA ASN A 302 8.58 31.41 2.63
C ASN A 302 8.14 30.29 1.70
N CYS A 303 8.91 29.18 1.74
CA CYS A 303 8.62 27.99 0.92
C CYS A 303 7.23 27.38 1.18
N TRP A 304 6.66 27.63 2.37
CA TRP A 304 5.32 27.16 2.72
C TRP A 304 4.21 27.77 1.85
N ASP A 305 4.45 28.95 1.26
CA ASP A 305 3.47 29.62 0.42
C ASP A 305 3.22 28.89 -0.90
N ASN A 306 4.16 28.04 -1.35
CA ASN A 306 4.00 27.16 -2.54
C ASN A 306 4.12 25.65 -2.20
N ALA A 307 3.76 25.26 -1.00
CA ALA A 307 3.86 23.88 -0.51
C ALA A 307 3.20 22.81 -1.41
N PRO A 308 2.10 23.05 -2.15
CA PRO A 308 1.54 22.07 -3.08
C PRO A 308 2.51 21.68 -4.20
N MET A 309 3.24 22.64 -4.77
CA MET A 309 4.21 22.38 -5.84
C MET A 309 5.46 21.69 -5.32
N GLU A 310 5.96 22.08 -4.15
CA GLU A 310 7.06 21.38 -3.49
C GLU A 310 6.73 19.90 -3.25
N ARG A 311 5.50 19.61 -2.80
CA ARG A 311 5.03 18.24 -2.60
C ARG A 311 4.93 17.47 -3.91
N LEU A 312 4.44 18.11 -4.97
CA LEU A 312 4.35 17.53 -6.31
C LEU A 312 5.73 17.10 -6.81
N PHE A 313 6.69 18.00 -6.82
CA PHE A 313 8.05 17.71 -7.29
C PHE A 313 8.82 16.75 -6.39
N ARG A 314 8.58 16.82 -5.08
CA ARG A 314 9.13 15.84 -4.14
C ARG A 314 8.63 14.43 -4.44
N SER A 315 7.33 14.28 -4.73
CA SER A 315 6.77 12.99 -5.13
C SER A 315 7.41 12.48 -6.40
N TYR A 316 7.50 13.31 -7.44
CA TYR A 316 8.17 12.94 -8.68
C TYR A 316 9.62 12.49 -8.45
N LYS A 317 10.42 13.30 -7.78
CA LYS A 317 11.85 13.02 -7.55
C LYS A 317 12.12 11.80 -6.67
N SER A 318 11.24 11.50 -5.71
CA SER A 318 11.44 10.37 -4.79
C SER A 318 10.81 9.07 -5.28
N GLU A 319 9.67 9.15 -5.96
CA GLU A 319 8.88 7.99 -6.34
C GLU A 319 9.21 7.48 -7.75
N TRP A 320 9.51 8.39 -8.68
CA TRP A 320 9.53 8.09 -10.11
C TRP A 320 10.88 8.28 -10.80
N MET A 321 11.53 9.42 -10.56
CA MET A 321 12.77 9.79 -11.24
C MET A 321 13.86 8.71 -11.08
N PRO A 322 14.55 8.29 -12.16
CA PRO A 322 15.66 7.34 -12.07
C PRO A 322 16.77 7.83 -11.15
N LYS A 323 17.42 6.89 -10.46
CA LYS A 323 18.64 7.20 -9.70
C LYS A 323 19.72 7.63 -10.69
N GLY A 324 20.24 8.86 -10.55
CA GLY A 324 21.24 9.41 -11.48
C GLY A 324 20.68 10.28 -12.60
N GLY A 325 19.37 10.34 -12.79
CA GLY A 325 18.71 11.12 -13.85
C GLY A 325 18.49 10.31 -15.13
N TYR A 326 18.31 11.00 -16.24
CA TYR A 326 18.07 10.45 -17.57
C TYR A 326 19.33 10.52 -18.43
N GLN A 327 19.38 9.74 -19.52
CA GLN A 327 20.51 9.76 -20.43
C GLN A 327 20.33 10.83 -21.54
N THR A 328 19.09 10.96 -22.08
CA THR A 328 18.77 11.89 -23.15
C THR A 328 17.60 12.80 -22.80
N PHE A 329 17.48 13.93 -23.50
CA PHE A 329 16.35 14.85 -23.35
C PHE A 329 15.02 14.18 -23.77
N ALA A 330 15.03 13.42 -24.85
CA ALA A 330 13.83 12.74 -25.34
C ALA A 330 13.32 11.69 -24.34
N GLU A 331 14.23 10.92 -23.73
CA GLU A 331 13.87 9.98 -22.65
C GLU A 331 13.26 10.72 -21.45
N ALA A 332 13.90 11.81 -21.03
CA ALA A 332 13.41 12.62 -19.92
C ALA A 332 12.03 13.21 -20.22
N GLN A 333 11.83 13.73 -21.42
CA GLN A 333 10.55 14.31 -21.85
C GLN A 333 9.43 13.29 -21.80
N LEU A 334 9.59 12.16 -22.44
CA LEU A 334 8.58 11.10 -22.48
C LEU A 334 8.23 10.60 -21.07
N ASP A 335 9.23 10.38 -20.25
CA ASP A 335 9.02 9.82 -18.91
C ASP A 335 8.41 10.83 -17.92
N ILE A 336 8.80 12.09 -17.99
CA ILE A 336 8.25 13.18 -17.20
C ILE A 336 6.80 13.47 -17.58
N GLU A 337 6.51 13.55 -18.90
CA GLU A 337 5.15 13.70 -19.41
C GLU A 337 4.27 12.52 -18.98
N HIS A 338 4.77 11.29 -19.10
CA HIS A 338 4.04 10.10 -18.62
C HIS A 338 3.77 10.16 -17.11
N TYR A 339 4.75 10.58 -16.31
CA TYR A 339 4.53 10.70 -14.87
C TYR A 339 3.43 11.70 -14.54
N PHE A 340 3.55 12.95 -14.99
CA PHE A 340 2.62 14.02 -14.59
C PHE A 340 1.26 13.91 -15.25
N MET A 341 1.20 13.64 -16.55
CA MET A 341 -0.06 13.67 -17.30
C MET A 341 -0.84 12.35 -17.20
N ASN A 342 -0.13 11.21 -17.08
CA ASN A 342 -0.77 9.89 -17.00
C ASN A 342 -0.77 9.32 -15.59
N TYR A 343 0.39 8.92 -15.05
CA TYR A 343 0.45 8.22 -13.76
C TYR A 343 -0.06 9.07 -12.59
N TYR A 344 0.46 10.28 -12.42
CA TYR A 344 0.06 11.18 -11.33
C TYR A 344 -1.42 11.55 -11.41
N ASN A 345 -1.89 11.96 -12.58
CA ASN A 345 -3.26 12.41 -12.77
C ASN A 345 -4.29 11.29 -12.70
N TRP A 346 -4.01 10.10 -13.24
CA TRP A 346 -5.01 9.04 -13.43
C TRP A 346 -4.85 7.81 -12.55
N SER A 347 -3.67 7.60 -11.97
CA SER A 347 -3.38 6.35 -11.24
C SER A 347 -2.89 6.59 -9.81
N ARG A 348 -2.21 7.71 -9.53
CA ARG A 348 -1.61 7.96 -8.22
C ARG A 348 -2.65 8.46 -7.23
N PRO A 349 -2.93 7.72 -6.13
CA PRO A 349 -3.88 8.16 -5.11
C PRO A 349 -3.43 9.45 -4.42
N HIS A 350 -4.37 10.38 -4.22
CA HIS A 350 -4.11 11.63 -3.52
C HIS A 350 -4.96 11.75 -2.26
N GLN A 351 -4.32 12.06 -1.12
CA GLN A 351 -4.98 12.11 0.19
C GLN A 351 -6.14 13.11 0.24
N ARG A 352 -5.97 14.31 -0.38
CA ARG A 352 -7.01 15.33 -0.48
C ARG A 352 -8.29 14.82 -1.16
N ASN A 353 -8.14 13.92 -2.12
CA ASN A 353 -9.23 13.35 -2.90
C ASN A 353 -9.75 12.03 -2.32
N LYS A 354 -9.69 11.85 -1.01
CA LYS A 354 -10.11 10.62 -0.33
C LYS A 354 -9.44 9.35 -0.88
N GLY A 355 -8.25 9.49 -1.47
CA GLY A 355 -7.48 8.39 -2.05
C GLY A 355 -7.71 8.16 -3.55
N MET A 356 -8.55 8.94 -4.19
CA MET A 356 -8.71 8.93 -5.65
C MET A 356 -7.57 9.68 -6.34
N ALA A 357 -7.28 9.30 -7.57
CA ALA A 357 -6.36 10.03 -8.43
C ALA A 357 -6.97 11.40 -8.82
N PRO A 358 -6.14 12.46 -9.04
CA PRO A 358 -6.63 13.81 -9.26
C PRO A 358 -7.66 13.97 -10.38
N ALA A 359 -7.44 13.35 -11.54
CA ALA A 359 -8.35 13.44 -12.69
C ALA A 359 -9.63 12.60 -12.50
N VAL A 360 -9.55 11.51 -11.76
CA VAL A 360 -10.71 10.67 -11.40
C VAL A 360 -11.61 11.44 -10.46
N ALA A 361 -11.05 12.01 -9.39
CA ALA A 361 -11.79 12.82 -8.43
C ALA A 361 -12.46 14.02 -9.10
N GLU A 362 -11.79 14.68 -10.07
CA GLU A 362 -12.39 15.79 -10.82
C GLU A 362 -13.60 15.37 -11.64
N LYS A 363 -13.54 14.17 -12.29
CA LYS A 363 -14.68 13.65 -13.05
C LYS A 363 -15.89 13.36 -12.14
N GLU A 364 -15.67 12.73 -11.00
CA GLU A 364 -16.74 12.40 -10.04
C GLU A 364 -17.39 13.66 -9.47
N LEU A 365 -16.61 14.69 -9.08
CA LEU A 365 -17.14 15.95 -8.57
C LEU A 365 -17.97 16.71 -9.61
N ILE A 366 -17.61 16.60 -10.90
CA ILE A 366 -18.38 17.20 -12.00
C ILE A 366 -19.70 16.43 -12.23
N SER A 367 -19.70 15.10 -12.10
CA SER A 367 -20.92 14.31 -12.25
C SER A 367 -21.95 14.59 -11.16
N VAL A 368 -21.49 14.73 -9.91
CA VAL A 368 -22.36 15.09 -8.77
C VAL A 368 -22.98 16.47 -8.96
N SER A 369 -22.19 17.48 -9.37
CA SER A 369 -22.69 18.85 -9.58
C SER A 369 -23.64 19.02 -10.76
N LYS A 370 -23.77 18.04 -11.65
CA LYS A 370 -24.74 18.08 -12.75
C LYS A 370 -26.08 17.44 -12.38
N ASN A 371 -26.11 16.63 -11.32
CA ASN A 371 -27.29 15.92 -10.84
C ASN A 371 -27.93 16.60 -9.61
N SER A 372 -27.35 17.71 -9.16
CA SER A 372 -27.89 18.64 -8.14
C SER A 372 -28.38 19.91 -8.77
#